data_4686e634a44dd0d91180470730dfa692
#
_entry.id   4686e634a44dd0d91180470730dfa692
#
_cell.length_a   1.000
_cell.length_b   1.000
_cell.length_c   1.000
_cell.angle_alpha   90.00
_cell.angle_beta   90.00
_cell.angle_gamma   90.00
#
_symmetry.space_group_name_H-M   'P 1'
#
loop_
_entity.id
_entity.type
_entity.pdbx_description
1 polymer ?
#
loop_
_entity_poly.entity_id
_entity_poly.type
_entity_poly.pdbx_seq_one_letter_code
_entity_poly.pdbx_strand_id
1 'polypeptide(L)'
;MAMRVLFTGASSALGSRVLQQMLESESYSEIWCVHHRTELAVADERVRVIDLDLTSDFDLKDIPTPIDLVIHFAARTHAPDPEEYFRVNHQGTVRLAQAAHARGCRRFVYISTRCATANAGAYGQSKLAAEEELKTFAWQSLLIIRASEVYGAGGSEGIDSLISLARRWHITPMLFGSSGIEFAPLHIDDFVAIVAGAIASQKEGPIIMELCGPEDLSGPSLAWALAKRFRALPVPVWLPLLALCLRAGRQVGLNLTAPDQTERLICAKTSSARGADAIGDIRF
;
A
#
# COMPACT_ATOMS: atom_id res chain seq x y z
N MET A 1 26.12 0.23 13.82
CA MET A 1 25.36 1.01 14.83
C MET A 1 23.88 0.72 14.61
N ALA A 2 23.10 0.58 15.70
CA ALA A 2 21.65 0.40 15.56
C ALA A 2 21.00 1.70 15.07
N MET A 3 20.00 1.58 14.18
CA MET A 3 19.39 2.70 13.45
C MET A 3 18.23 3.32 14.20
N ARG A 4 18.08 4.64 14.08
CA ARG A 4 16.87 5.38 14.46
C ARG A 4 15.97 5.55 13.24
N VAL A 5 14.74 5.06 13.34
CA VAL A 5 13.78 4.99 12.25
C VAL A 5 12.59 5.90 12.52
N LEU A 6 12.12 6.62 11.50
CA LEU A 6 10.82 7.28 11.50
C LEU A 6 9.86 6.43 10.65
N PHE A 7 8.78 5.92 11.26
CA PHE A 7 7.84 5.01 10.61
C PHE A 7 6.42 5.60 10.59
N THR A 8 5.93 5.94 9.42
CA THR A 8 4.55 6.40 9.24
C THR A 8 3.66 5.28 8.74
N GLY A 9 2.42 5.22 9.21
CA GLY A 9 1.47 4.17 8.88
C GLY A 9 1.75 2.82 9.58
N ALA A 10 2.53 2.84 10.65
CA ALA A 10 2.83 1.66 11.47
C ALA A 10 1.57 1.02 12.10
N SER A 11 0.48 1.76 12.28
CA SER A 11 -0.81 1.24 12.77
C SER A 11 -1.70 0.63 11.68
N SER A 12 -1.29 0.68 10.40
CA SER A 12 -2.02 0.02 9.31
C SER A 12 -1.85 -1.51 9.35
N ALA A 13 -2.75 -2.23 8.67
CA ALA A 13 -2.70 -3.70 8.62
C ALA A 13 -1.35 -4.24 8.11
N LEU A 14 -0.75 -3.59 7.10
CA LEU A 14 0.56 -3.97 6.57
C LEU A 14 1.70 -3.43 7.45
N GLY A 15 1.62 -2.15 7.84
CA GLY A 15 2.67 -1.50 8.61
C GLY A 15 2.90 -2.13 9.97
N SER A 16 1.85 -2.57 10.66
CA SER A 16 1.95 -3.23 11.96
C SER A 16 2.69 -4.58 11.88
N ARG A 17 2.47 -5.34 10.82
CA ARG A 17 3.18 -6.61 10.60
C ARG A 17 4.66 -6.39 10.27
N VAL A 18 4.96 -5.39 9.44
CA VAL A 18 6.36 -5.02 9.15
C VAL A 18 7.05 -4.50 10.40
N LEU A 19 6.38 -3.67 11.22
CA LEU A 19 6.93 -3.22 12.49
C LEU A 19 7.24 -4.40 13.43
N GLN A 20 6.33 -5.37 13.57
CA GLN A 20 6.57 -6.57 14.35
C GLN A 20 7.81 -7.33 13.87
N GLN A 21 7.95 -7.55 12.56
CA GLN A 21 9.11 -8.21 11.97
C GLN A 21 10.41 -7.42 12.21
N MET A 22 10.36 -6.09 12.16
CA MET A 22 11.53 -5.25 12.45
C MET A 22 11.96 -5.35 13.91
N LEU A 23 11.02 -5.49 14.85
CA LEU A 23 11.31 -5.63 16.28
C LEU A 23 11.98 -6.94 16.65
N GLU A 24 11.97 -7.95 15.78
CA GLU A 24 12.77 -9.18 15.95
C GLU A 24 14.27 -8.95 15.72
N SER A 25 14.66 -7.78 15.18
CA SER A 25 16.05 -7.44 14.89
C SER A 25 16.60 -6.41 15.88
N GLU A 26 17.86 -6.61 16.31
CA GLU A 26 18.62 -5.65 17.12
C GLU A 26 19.20 -4.49 16.28
N SER A 27 18.89 -4.43 14.98
CA SER A 27 19.41 -3.40 14.08
C SER A 27 18.78 -2.02 14.31
N TYR A 28 17.72 -1.93 15.09
CA TYR A 28 16.97 -0.70 15.35
C TYR A 28 17.05 -0.31 16.82
N SER A 29 17.61 0.89 17.11
CA SER A 29 17.72 1.41 18.47
C SER A 29 16.45 2.12 18.94
N GLU A 30 15.80 2.83 18.02
CA GLU A 30 14.55 3.53 18.25
C GLU A 30 13.70 3.56 17.00
N ILE A 31 12.41 3.31 17.13
CA ILE A 31 11.43 3.39 16.04
C ILE A 31 10.35 4.39 16.43
N TRP A 32 10.39 5.57 15.81
CA TRP A 32 9.43 6.65 16.01
C TRP A 32 8.24 6.44 15.08
N CYS A 33 7.15 5.92 15.64
CA CYS A 33 5.92 5.64 14.92
C CYS A 33 5.02 6.86 14.91
N VAL A 34 4.63 7.30 13.70
CA VAL A 34 3.68 8.40 13.55
C VAL A 34 2.26 7.91 13.81
N HIS A 35 1.62 8.51 14.79
CA HIS A 35 0.20 8.36 15.11
C HIS A 35 -0.60 9.51 14.48
N HIS A 36 -1.80 9.20 13.99
CA HIS A 36 -2.74 10.21 13.53
C HIS A 36 -4.17 9.94 14.05
N ARG A 37 -4.72 8.75 13.83
CA ARG A 37 -6.09 8.39 14.24
C ARG A 37 -6.21 7.01 14.87
N THR A 38 -5.37 6.08 14.50
CA THR A 38 -5.42 4.69 14.95
C THR A 38 -4.31 4.45 15.94
N GLU A 39 -4.67 4.03 17.14
CA GLU A 39 -3.69 3.68 18.18
C GLU A 39 -2.78 2.55 17.73
N LEU A 40 -1.52 2.65 18.13
CA LEU A 40 -0.52 1.62 17.91
C LEU A 40 -0.42 0.72 19.14
N ALA A 41 -0.90 -0.51 19.02
CA ALA A 41 -0.86 -1.50 20.09
C ALA A 41 0.45 -2.31 20.03
N VAL A 42 1.57 -1.67 20.41
CA VAL A 42 2.89 -2.32 20.48
C VAL A 42 3.56 -1.99 21.81
N ALA A 43 3.95 -3.02 22.53
CA ALA A 43 4.67 -2.90 23.82
C ALA A 43 6.14 -3.31 23.62
N ASP A 44 6.96 -2.38 23.11
CA ASP A 44 8.41 -2.55 22.98
C ASP A 44 9.08 -1.23 23.37
N GLU A 45 10.12 -1.31 24.20
CA GLU A 45 10.81 -0.11 24.75
C GLU A 45 11.50 0.74 23.68
N ARG A 46 11.77 0.18 22.50
CA ARG A 46 12.35 0.89 21.35
C ARG A 46 11.32 1.70 20.58
N VAL A 47 10.03 1.44 20.78
CA VAL A 47 8.95 2.14 20.06
C VAL A 47 8.58 3.42 20.79
N ARG A 48 8.60 4.52 20.06
CA ARG A 48 8.13 5.85 20.48
C ARG A 48 6.99 6.27 19.56
N VAL A 49 5.98 6.91 20.11
CA VAL A 49 4.83 7.40 19.34
C VAL A 49 4.86 8.92 19.33
N ILE A 50 4.66 9.49 18.15
CA ILE A 50 4.47 10.94 17.97
C ILE A 50 3.20 11.21 17.17
N ASP A 51 2.51 12.29 17.52
CA ASP A 51 1.35 12.77 16.76
C ASP A 51 1.81 13.65 15.62
N LEU A 52 1.39 13.30 14.39
CA LEU A 52 1.73 14.06 13.21
C LEU A 52 0.64 13.90 12.14
N ASP A 53 0.17 15.03 11.62
CA ASP A 53 -0.73 15.06 10.47
C ASP A 53 0.03 15.45 9.21
N LEU A 54 0.13 14.53 8.25
CA LEU A 54 0.79 14.74 6.97
C LEU A 54 0.13 15.82 6.10
N THR A 55 -1.11 16.22 6.42
CA THR A 55 -1.83 17.27 5.67
C THR A 55 -1.58 18.68 6.15
N SER A 56 -0.96 18.82 7.31
CA SER A 56 -0.57 20.12 7.91
C SER A 56 0.94 20.33 7.82
N ASP A 57 1.38 21.53 8.19
CA ASP A 57 2.79 21.79 8.41
C ASP A 57 3.23 21.15 9.72
N PHE A 58 4.38 20.50 9.72
CA PHE A 58 4.97 19.88 10.89
C PHE A 58 6.50 19.99 10.85
N ASP A 59 7.11 19.85 12.01
CA ASP A 59 8.54 19.64 12.14
C ASP A 59 8.82 18.31 12.87
N LEU A 60 10.05 17.84 12.80
CA LEU A 60 10.50 16.60 13.45
C LEU A 60 11.44 16.89 14.63
N LYS A 61 11.31 18.07 15.28
CA LYS A 61 12.23 18.54 16.33
C LYS A 61 12.29 17.62 17.55
N ASP A 62 11.17 16.96 17.87
CA ASP A 62 11.07 16.06 19.01
C ASP A 62 11.77 14.71 18.78
N ILE A 63 12.10 14.40 17.53
CA ILE A 63 12.89 13.21 17.18
C ILE A 63 14.37 13.54 17.26
N PRO A 64 15.18 12.80 18.04
CA PRO A 64 16.63 13.02 18.09
C PRO A 64 17.29 12.84 16.72
N THR A 65 18.34 13.60 16.45
CA THR A 65 19.16 13.46 15.23
C THR A 65 20.36 12.55 15.46
N PRO A 66 20.85 11.88 14.40
CA PRO A 66 20.26 11.79 13.07
C PRO A 66 19.03 10.88 13.03
N ILE A 67 18.13 11.11 12.07
CA ILE A 67 17.16 10.11 11.63
C ILE A 67 17.86 9.28 10.54
N ASP A 68 18.09 8.00 10.78
CA ASP A 68 18.86 7.15 9.86
C ASP A 68 18.03 6.68 8.67
N LEU A 69 16.71 6.45 8.89
CA LEU A 69 15.81 5.87 7.90
C LEU A 69 14.39 6.37 8.09
N VAL A 70 13.71 6.71 7.01
CA VAL A 70 12.26 6.88 6.96
C VAL A 70 11.62 5.67 6.29
N ILE A 71 10.56 5.11 6.91
CA ILE A 71 9.70 4.09 6.34
C ILE A 71 8.30 4.67 6.23
N HIS A 72 7.80 4.84 5.00
CA HIS A 72 6.57 5.55 4.73
C HIS A 72 5.49 4.64 4.15
N PHE A 73 4.60 4.15 5.04
CA PHE A 73 3.42 3.34 4.72
C PHE A 73 2.13 4.16 4.72
N ALA A 74 2.14 5.32 5.38
CA ALA A 74 0.93 6.13 5.49
C ALA A 74 0.44 6.56 4.10
N ALA A 75 -0.82 6.27 3.82
CA ALA A 75 -1.47 6.67 2.58
C ALA A 75 -2.99 6.72 2.77
N ARG A 76 -3.64 7.59 2.02
CA ARG A 76 -5.09 7.57 1.82
C ARG A 76 -5.41 6.58 0.70
N THR A 77 -6.10 5.50 1.00
CA THR A 77 -6.49 4.47 0.01
C THR A 77 -7.91 4.67 -0.51
N HIS A 78 -8.76 5.36 0.28
CA HIS A 78 -10.14 5.69 -0.06
C HIS A 78 -10.44 7.13 0.33
N ALA A 79 -10.91 7.93 -0.63
CA ALA A 79 -11.37 9.29 -0.41
C ALA A 79 -12.59 9.59 -1.30
N PRO A 80 -13.61 10.28 -0.78
CA PRO A 80 -14.72 10.77 -1.59
C PRO A 80 -14.28 11.91 -2.51
N ASP A 81 -13.32 12.72 -2.07
CA ASP A 81 -12.71 13.82 -2.82
C ASP A 81 -11.35 13.40 -3.39
N PRO A 82 -11.17 13.42 -4.72
CA PRO A 82 -9.89 13.11 -5.36
C PRO A 82 -8.71 13.94 -4.86
N GLU A 83 -8.93 15.20 -4.45
CA GLU A 83 -7.87 16.08 -3.94
C GLU A 83 -7.28 15.59 -2.62
N GLU A 84 -8.03 14.81 -1.83
CA GLU A 84 -7.51 14.22 -0.60
C GLU A 84 -6.35 13.25 -0.86
N TYR A 85 -6.37 12.54 -2.01
CA TYR A 85 -5.25 11.67 -2.37
C TYR A 85 -3.98 12.48 -2.60
N PHE A 86 -4.06 13.58 -3.34
CA PHE A 86 -2.89 14.42 -3.59
C PHE A 86 -2.39 15.10 -2.31
N ARG A 87 -3.30 15.59 -1.47
CA ARG A 87 -2.94 16.23 -0.20
C ARG A 87 -2.19 15.29 0.74
N VAL A 88 -2.65 14.03 0.86
CA VAL A 88 -2.03 13.04 1.76
C VAL A 88 -0.88 12.32 1.08
N ASN A 89 -1.13 11.66 -0.07
CA ASN A 89 -0.18 10.72 -0.67
C ASN A 89 0.96 11.41 -1.42
N HIS A 90 0.72 12.59 -2.00
CA HIS A 90 1.76 13.35 -2.70
C HIS A 90 2.35 14.43 -1.79
N GLN A 91 1.60 15.49 -1.49
CA GLN A 91 2.09 16.63 -0.74
C GLN A 91 2.57 16.23 0.66
N GLY A 92 1.83 15.37 1.37
CA GLY A 92 2.22 14.84 2.67
C GLY A 92 3.53 14.05 2.64
N THR A 93 3.71 13.20 1.61
CA THR A 93 4.96 12.47 1.39
C THR A 93 6.13 13.41 1.13
N VAL A 94 5.92 14.45 0.31
CA VAL A 94 6.97 15.44 -0.01
C VAL A 94 7.36 16.24 1.25
N ARG A 95 6.38 16.72 2.04
CA ARG A 95 6.66 17.39 3.32
C ARG A 95 7.46 16.51 4.27
N LEU A 96 7.09 15.22 4.38
CA LEU A 96 7.83 14.25 5.21
C LEU A 96 9.27 14.10 4.72
N ALA A 97 9.46 13.94 3.41
CA ALA A 97 10.78 13.83 2.80
C ALA A 97 11.65 15.07 3.06
N GLN A 98 11.09 16.27 2.88
CA GLN A 98 11.77 17.53 3.14
C GLN A 98 12.17 17.65 4.62
N ALA A 99 11.24 17.41 5.54
CA ALA A 99 11.49 17.50 6.98
C ALA A 99 12.57 16.47 7.43
N ALA A 100 12.49 15.24 6.97
CA ALA A 100 13.47 14.20 7.29
C ALA A 100 14.85 14.50 6.67
N HIS A 101 14.89 14.95 5.41
CA HIS A 101 16.14 15.32 4.72
C HIS A 101 16.84 16.49 5.40
N ALA A 102 16.08 17.51 5.88
CA ALA A 102 16.60 18.62 6.66
C ALA A 102 17.20 18.17 8.01
N ARG A 103 16.73 17.04 8.56
CA ARG A 103 17.25 16.40 9.79
C ARG A 103 18.40 15.43 9.53
N GLY A 104 18.98 15.45 8.32
CA GLY A 104 20.12 14.64 7.95
C GLY A 104 19.78 13.23 7.47
N CYS A 105 18.50 12.87 7.37
CA CYS A 105 18.10 11.56 6.83
C CYS A 105 18.53 11.44 5.36
N ARG A 106 19.13 10.30 5.02
CA ARG A 106 19.61 9.99 3.66
C ARG A 106 19.04 8.70 3.11
N ARG A 107 18.12 8.06 3.85
CA ARG A 107 17.54 6.78 3.47
C ARG A 107 16.02 6.83 3.61
N PHE A 108 15.32 6.50 2.52
CA PHE A 108 13.87 6.58 2.45
C PHE A 108 13.29 5.32 1.80
N VAL A 109 12.33 4.68 2.47
CA VAL A 109 11.54 3.57 1.95
C VAL A 109 10.11 4.02 1.78
N TYR A 110 9.59 3.94 0.56
CA TYR A 110 8.26 4.36 0.19
C TYR A 110 7.42 3.17 -0.29
N ILE A 111 6.31 2.91 0.37
CA ILE A 111 5.36 1.91 -0.10
C ILE A 111 4.42 2.54 -1.11
N SER A 112 4.63 2.19 -2.36
CA SER A 112 3.83 2.57 -3.50
C SER A 112 2.91 1.44 -3.95
N THR A 113 2.44 1.47 -5.16
CA THR A 113 1.49 0.51 -5.72
C THR A 113 1.80 0.25 -7.19
N ARG A 114 1.49 -0.95 -7.69
CA ARG A 114 1.52 -1.23 -9.13
C ARG A 114 0.50 -0.39 -9.93
N CYS A 115 -0.44 0.26 -9.25
CA CYS A 115 -1.35 1.25 -9.85
C CYS A 115 -0.74 2.67 -9.94
N ALA A 116 0.53 2.89 -9.62
CA ALA A 116 1.19 4.20 -9.76
C ALA A 116 1.42 4.53 -11.24
N THR A 117 0.35 4.85 -11.94
CA THR A 117 0.32 5.17 -13.37
C THR A 117 -0.59 6.37 -13.63
N ALA A 118 -0.38 7.04 -14.77
CA ALA A 118 -1.16 8.23 -15.15
C ALA A 118 -2.67 7.94 -15.35
N ASN A 119 -3.03 6.68 -15.62
CA ASN A 119 -4.40 6.27 -15.97
C ASN A 119 -5.13 5.54 -14.82
N ALA A 120 -4.58 5.52 -13.62
CA ALA A 120 -5.12 4.77 -12.48
C ALA A 120 -5.99 5.61 -11.53
N GLY A 121 -6.57 6.70 -12.03
CA GLY A 121 -7.35 7.63 -11.20
C GLY A 121 -6.50 8.42 -10.22
N ALA A 122 -7.14 9.21 -9.37
CA ALA A 122 -6.46 10.14 -8.47
C ALA A 122 -5.54 9.44 -7.46
N TYR A 123 -5.92 8.26 -6.97
CA TYR A 123 -5.04 7.47 -6.10
C TYR A 123 -3.73 7.10 -6.78
N GLY A 124 -3.78 6.46 -7.95
CA GLY A 124 -2.57 6.03 -8.66
C GLY A 124 -1.71 7.21 -9.11
N GLN A 125 -2.35 8.27 -9.60
CA GLN A 125 -1.68 9.51 -9.98
C GLN A 125 -0.97 10.19 -8.79
N SER A 126 -1.60 10.23 -7.60
CA SER A 126 -0.99 10.80 -6.39
C SER A 126 0.22 9.99 -5.90
N LYS A 127 0.15 8.66 -6.02
CA LYS A 127 1.30 7.78 -5.70
C LYS A 127 2.44 7.97 -6.69
N LEU A 128 2.13 8.05 -7.99
CA LEU A 128 3.13 8.31 -9.04
C LEU A 128 3.80 9.68 -8.83
N ALA A 129 3.02 10.73 -8.58
CA ALA A 129 3.56 12.08 -8.32
C ALA A 129 4.51 12.10 -7.13
N ALA A 130 4.18 11.36 -6.06
CA ALA A 130 5.08 11.22 -4.90
C ALA A 130 6.38 10.49 -5.26
N GLU A 131 6.33 9.43 -6.07
CA GLU A 131 7.53 8.73 -6.54
C GLU A 131 8.46 9.65 -7.34
N GLU A 132 7.90 10.44 -8.27
CA GLU A 132 8.70 11.36 -9.08
C GLU A 132 9.34 12.46 -8.23
N GLU A 133 8.61 13.01 -7.27
CA GLU A 133 9.14 14.03 -6.36
C GLU A 133 10.24 13.46 -5.45
N LEU A 134 10.05 12.24 -4.88
CA LEU A 134 11.06 11.59 -4.04
C LEU A 134 12.38 11.36 -4.77
N LYS A 135 12.37 11.12 -6.07
CA LYS A 135 13.58 10.93 -6.88
C LYS A 135 14.39 12.21 -7.05
N THR A 136 13.82 13.38 -6.80
CA THR A 136 14.53 14.66 -6.90
C THR A 136 15.44 14.96 -5.72
N PHE A 137 15.25 14.27 -4.59
CA PHE A 137 16.08 14.44 -3.40
C PHE A 137 17.40 13.66 -3.51
N ALA A 138 18.45 14.19 -2.87
CA ALA A 138 19.76 13.54 -2.80
C ALA A 138 19.79 12.42 -1.73
N TRP A 139 19.05 11.33 -1.95
CA TRP A 139 19.09 10.17 -1.08
C TRP A 139 20.37 9.34 -1.33
N GLN A 140 20.96 8.82 -0.26
CA GLN A 140 21.94 7.73 -0.36
C GLN A 140 21.24 6.43 -0.77
N SER A 141 20.03 6.20 -0.23
CA SER A 141 19.19 5.07 -0.57
C SER A 141 17.72 5.50 -0.64
N LEU A 142 17.11 5.34 -1.80
CA LEU A 142 15.67 5.48 -2.01
C LEU A 142 15.12 4.14 -2.50
N LEU A 143 14.28 3.50 -1.69
CA LEU A 143 13.59 2.28 -2.07
C LEU A 143 12.09 2.55 -2.25
N ILE A 144 11.60 2.45 -3.47
CA ILE A 144 10.18 2.55 -3.81
C ILE A 144 9.67 1.14 -4.05
N ILE A 145 8.71 0.68 -3.24
CA ILE A 145 8.11 -0.64 -3.36
C ILE A 145 6.72 -0.50 -3.96
N ARG A 146 6.55 -0.90 -5.20
CA ARG A 146 5.28 -0.96 -5.91
C ARG A 146 4.62 -2.31 -5.64
N ALA A 147 3.80 -2.36 -4.60
CA ALA A 147 3.11 -3.58 -4.20
C ALA A 147 1.86 -3.84 -5.06
N SER A 148 1.60 -5.11 -5.32
CA SER A 148 0.35 -5.60 -5.89
C SER A 148 -0.76 -5.68 -4.84
N GLU A 149 -1.81 -6.47 -5.12
CA GLU A 149 -2.93 -6.67 -4.22
C GLU A 149 -2.52 -7.59 -3.04
N VAL A 150 -2.09 -6.98 -1.92
CA VAL A 150 -1.73 -7.72 -0.70
C VAL A 150 -3.00 -8.18 0.00
N TYR A 151 -3.05 -9.47 0.40
CA TYR A 151 -4.17 -10.08 1.10
C TYR A 151 -3.72 -10.93 2.29
N GLY A 152 -4.67 -11.34 3.14
CA GLY A 152 -4.40 -12.13 4.34
C GLY A 152 -4.27 -11.29 5.62
N ALA A 153 -4.43 -9.97 5.51
CA ALA A 153 -4.46 -9.06 6.66
C ALA A 153 -5.81 -9.07 7.40
N GLY A 154 -6.84 -9.69 6.82
CA GLY A 154 -8.20 -9.67 7.36
C GLY A 154 -8.93 -8.34 7.15
N GLY A 155 -8.49 -7.53 6.18
CA GLY A 155 -9.07 -6.23 5.86
C GLY A 155 -10.45 -6.32 5.20
N SER A 156 -11.13 -5.18 5.10
CA SER A 156 -12.41 -5.05 4.42
C SER A 156 -12.29 -4.61 2.95
N GLU A 157 -11.07 -4.58 2.40
CA GLU A 157 -10.74 -4.04 1.09
C GLU A 157 -10.08 -5.08 0.18
N GLY A 158 -10.06 -4.80 -1.11
CA GLY A 158 -9.34 -5.60 -2.09
C GLY A 158 -9.73 -7.08 -2.08
N ILE A 159 -8.75 -7.95 -2.14
CA ILE A 159 -8.95 -9.42 -2.16
C ILE A 159 -9.51 -9.93 -0.83
N ASP A 160 -9.15 -9.35 0.32
CA ASP A 160 -9.70 -9.74 1.61
C ASP A 160 -11.22 -9.54 1.68
N SER A 161 -11.75 -8.49 1.03
CA SER A 161 -13.20 -8.29 0.91
C SER A 161 -13.87 -9.39 0.09
N LEU A 162 -13.24 -9.83 -1.01
CA LEU A 162 -13.73 -10.94 -1.83
C LEU A 162 -13.70 -12.27 -1.07
N ILE A 163 -12.64 -12.51 -0.30
CA ILE A 163 -12.52 -13.67 0.58
C ILE A 163 -13.63 -13.66 1.64
N SER A 164 -13.87 -12.51 2.26
CA SER A 164 -14.91 -12.33 3.28
C SER A 164 -16.30 -12.58 2.69
N LEU A 165 -16.55 -12.08 1.48
CA LEU A 165 -17.80 -12.31 0.75
C LEU A 165 -17.99 -13.80 0.43
N ALA A 166 -16.94 -14.48 -0.07
CA ALA A 166 -16.97 -15.91 -0.37
C ALA A 166 -17.23 -16.75 0.89
N ARG A 167 -16.61 -16.41 2.03
CA ARG A 167 -16.81 -17.12 3.30
C ARG A 167 -18.18 -16.90 3.89
N ARG A 168 -18.69 -15.66 3.86
CA ARG A 168 -19.93 -15.29 4.57
C ARG A 168 -21.18 -15.58 3.76
N TRP A 169 -21.14 -15.35 2.45
CA TRP A 169 -22.31 -15.39 1.58
C TRP A 169 -22.22 -16.48 0.52
N HIS A 170 -21.11 -17.24 0.46
CA HIS A 170 -20.86 -18.26 -0.54
C HIS A 170 -21.03 -17.76 -1.99
N ILE A 171 -20.64 -16.50 -2.25
CA ILE A 171 -20.62 -15.92 -3.59
C ILE A 171 -19.26 -15.25 -3.85
N THR A 172 -18.84 -15.30 -5.12
CA THR A 172 -17.65 -14.56 -5.59
C THR A 172 -18.01 -13.75 -6.83
N PRO A 173 -17.81 -12.41 -6.84
CA PRO A 173 -18.07 -11.61 -8.02
C PRO A 173 -17.04 -11.94 -9.11
N MET A 174 -17.51 -12.40 -10.26
CA MET A 174 -16.71 -12.69 -11.43
C MET A 174 -16.71 -11.47 -12.35
N LEU A 175 -15.70 -10.61 -12.18
CA LEU A 175 -15.57 -9.35 -12.89
C LEU A 175 -15.15 -9.59 -14.34
N PHE A 176 -15.91 -9.04 -15.30
CA PHE A 176 -15.61 -9.14 -16.73
C PHE A 176 -16.04 -7.88 -17.48
N GLY A 177 -15.65 -7.79 -18.78
CA GLY A 177 -16.03 -6.65 -19.64
C GLY A 177 -14.98 -5.54 -19.73
N SER A 178 -13.78 -5.79 -19.25
CA SER A 178 -12.61 -4.94 -19.49
C SER A 178 -11.39 -5.84 -19.74
N SER A 179 -10.57 -5.47 -20.72
CA SER A 179 -9.36 -6.20 -21.15
C SER A 179 -8.14 -6.00 -20.24
N GLY A 180 -8.28 -5.28 -19.12
CA GLY A 180 -7.14 -4.90 -18.27
C GLY A 180 -7.31 -5.29 -16.81
N ILE A 181 -8.28 -6.17 -16.45
CA ILE A 181 -8.45 -6.59 -15.07
C ILE A 181 -7.48 -7.73 -14.79
N GLU A 182 -6.37 -7.38 -14.18
CA GLU A 182 -5.36 -8.32 -13.73
C GLU A 182 -5.08 -8.11 -12.26
N PHE A 183 -5.04 -9.19 -11.52
CA PHE A 183 -4.67 -9.25 -10.11
C PHE A 183 -3.41 -10.10 -9.99
N ALA A 184 -2.46 -9.68 -9.17
CA ALA A 184 -1.31 -10.48 -8.79
C ALA A 184 -1.27 -10.64 -7.26
N PRO A 185 -2.17 -11.51 -6.71
CA PRO A 185 -2.36 -11.62 -5.27
C PRO A 185 -1.09 -11.98 -4.53
N LEU A 186 -0.68 -11.14 -3.57
CA LEU A 186 0.50 -11.35 -2.73
C LEU A 186 0.06 -11.60 -1.28
N HIS A 187 0.47 -12.71 -0.69
CA HIS A 187 0.14 -12.99 0.71
C HIS A 187 0.91 -12.03 1.64
N ILE A 188 0.26 -11.60 2.74
CA ILE A 188 0.85 -10.63 3.66
C ILE A 188 2.16 -11.12 4.28
N ASP A 189 2.30 -12.42 4.58
CA ASP A 189 3.53 -12.94 5.16
C ASP A 189 4.71 -12.83 4.19
N ASP A 190 4.47 -13.09 2.89
CA ASP A 190 5.49 -12.93 1.85
C ASP A 190 5.82 -11.44 1.66
N PHE A 191 4.80 -10.57 1.65
CA PHE A 191 5.00 -9.12 1.62
C PHE A 191 5.89 -8.66 2.77
N VAL A 192 5.58 -9.06 4.00
CA VAL A 192 6.32 -8.65 5.21
C VAL A 192 7.77 -9.13 5.15
N ALA A 193 7.98 -10.40 4.83
CA ALA A 193 9.33 -10.99 4.76
C ALA A 193 10.22 -10.26 3.74
N ILE A 194 9.68 -9.98 2.54
CA ILE A 194 10.43 -9.31 1.48
C ILE A 194 10.70 -7.85 1.83
N VAL A 195 9.68 -7.13 2.30
CA VAL A 195 9.82 -5.71 2.65
C VAL A 195 10.81 -5.53 3.79
N ALA A 196 10.74 -6.36 4.84
CA ALA A 196 11.70 -6.32 5.94
C ALA A 196 13.14 -6.65 5.46
N GLY A 197 13.29 -7.65 4.61
CA GLY A 197 14.59 -8.00 4.00
C GLY A 197 15.13 -6.87 3.11
N ALA A 198 14.28 -6.23 2.31
CA ALA A 198 14.67 -5.10 1.46
C ALA A 198 15.10 -3.88 2.28
N ILE A 199 14.39 -3.57 3.37
CA ILE A 199 14.77 -2.51 4.33
C ILE A 199 16.14 -2.81 4.93
N ALA A 200 16.40 -4.04 5.34
CA ALA A 200 17.66 -4.46 5.95
C ALA A 200 18.83 -4.46 4.96
N SER A 201 18.59 -4.70 3.66
CA SER A 201 19.65 -4.81 2.64
C SER A 201 20.41 -3.52 2.36
N GLN A 202 19.83 -2.37 2.67
CA GLN A 202 20.44 -1.03 2.59
C GLN A 202 21.13 -0.69 1.25
N LYS A 203 20.61 -1.18 0.14
CA LYS A 203 21.16 -0.91 -1.18
C LYS A 203 21.17 0.60 -1.48
N GLU A 204 22.26 1.08 -2.07
CA GLU A 204 22.42 2.49 -2.43
C GLU A 204 21.69 2.86 -3.72
N GLY A 205 21.38 4.16 -3.84
CA GLY A 205 20.72 4.75 -5.00
C GLY A 205 19.19 4.60 -5.01
N PRO A 206 18.54 5.14 -6.04
CA PRO A 206 17.11 4.96 -6.22
C PRO A 206 16.82 3.57 -6.82
N ILE A 207 16.03 2.78 -6.10
CA ILE A 207 15.58 1.45 -6.52
C ILE A 207 14.06 1.43 -6.53
N ILE A 208 13.48 0.98 -7.64
CA ILE A 208 12.07 0.64 -7.72
C ILE A 208 11.96 -0.88 -7.69
N MET A 209 11.30 -1.39 -6.67
CA MET A 209 11.01 -2.81 -6.50
C MET A 209 9.55 -3.07 -6.86
N GLU A 210 9.33 -3.87 -7.87
CA GLU A 210 8.00 -4.36 -8.24
C GLU A 210 7.71 -5.63 -7.43
N LEU A 211 6.69 -5.60 -6.57
CA LEU A 211 6.38 -6.70 -5.65
C LEU A 211 4.99 -7.26 -5.94
N CYS A 212 4.97 -8.40 -6.62
CA CYS A 212 3.76 -9.09 -7.09
C CYS A 212 3.68 -10.50 -6.50
N GLY A 213 2.46 -11.04 -6.47
CA GLY A 213 2.26 -12.46 -6.19
C GLY A 213 2.75 -13.35 -7.34
N PRO A 214 2.66 -14.68 -7.19
CA PRO A 214 3.27 -15.64 -8.12
C PRO A 214 2.58 -15.73 -9.48
N GLU A 215 1.31 -15.31 -9.58
CA GLU A 215 0.49 -15.44 -10.78
C GLU A 215 -0.33 -14.20 -11.04
N ASP A 216 -0.48 -13.85 -12.32
CA ASP A 216 -1.49 -12.90 -12.78
C ASP A 216 -2.81 -13.62 -13.00
N LEU A 217 -3.84 -13.18 -12.28
CA LEU A 217 -5.19 -13.73 -12.38
C LEU A 217 -6.13 -12.71 -13.03
N SER A 218 -6.85 -13.14 -14.07
CA SER A 218 -7.98 -12.36 -14.56
C SER A 218 -9.10 -12.30 -13.51
N GLY A 219 -10.03 -11.36 -13.64
CA GLY A 219 -11.20 -11.29 -12.75
C GLY A 219 -11.98 -12.63 -12.66
N PRO A 220 -12.30 -13.29 -13.79
CA PRO A 220 -12.87 -14.64 -13.76
C PRO A 220 -12.00 -15.69 -13.08
N SER A 221 -10.68 -15.69 -13.35
CA SER A 221 -9.76 -16.68 -12.76
C SER A 221 -9.69 -16.53 -11.24
N LEU A 222 -9.61 -15.30 -10.72
CA LEU A 222 -9.65 -15.02 -9.29
C LEU A 222 -10.98 -15.50 -8.67
N ALA A 223 -12.12 -15.20 -9.31
CA ALA A 223 -13.43 -15.61 -8.82
C ALA A 223 -13.55 -17.15 -8.74
N TRP A 224 -13.06 -17.89 -9.75
CA TRP A 224 -13.06 -19.33 -9.73
C TRP A 224 -12.11 -19.92 -8.69
N ALA A 225 -10.92 -19.33 -8.47
CA ALA A 225 -9.99 -19.75 -7.43
C ALA A 225 -10.64 -19.63 -6.03
N LEU A 226 -11.27 -18.49 -5.75
CA LEU A 226 -12.01 -18.25 -4.50
C LEU A 226 -13.22 -19.17 -4.38
N ALA A 227 -14.00 -19.36 -5.47
CA ALA A 227 -15.15 -20.25 -5.50
C ALA A 227 -14.77 -21.69 -5.14
N LYS A 228 -13.70 -22.21 -5.71
CA LYS A 228 -13.17 -23.55 -5.42
C LYS A 228 -12.72 -23.67 -3.96
N ARG A 229 -12.04 -22.66 -3.44
CA ARG A 229 -11.47 -22.67 -2.08
C ARG A 229 -12.55 -22.58 -0.99
N PHE A 230 -13.58 -21.77 -1.20
CA PHE A 230 -14.61 -21.46 -0.21
C PHE A 230 -15.98 -22.07 -0.53
N ARG A 231 -16.08 -22.95 -1.54
CA ARG A 231 -17.34 -23.54 -2.02
C ARG A 231 -18.39 -22.46 -2.30
N ALA A 232 -17.98 -21.39 -2.96
CA ALA A 232 -18.82 -20.25 -3.29
C ALA A 232 -19.29 -20.32 -4.75
N LEU A 233 -20.38 -19.60 -5.07
CA LEU A 233 -20.91 -19.50 -6.43
C LEU A 233 -20.29 -18.31 -7.14
N PRO A 234 -19.64 -18.46 -8.31
CA PRO A 234 -19.19 -17.33 -9.10
C PRO A 234 -20.40 -16.61 -9.71
N VAL A 235 -20.54 -15.32 -9.41
CA VAL A 235 -21.62 -14.47 -9.92
C VAL A 235 -21.06 -13.50 -10.95
N PRO A 236 -21.49 -13.58 -12.23
CA PRO A 236 -21.00 -12.69 -13.25
C PRO A 236 -21.34 -11.23 -12.95
N VAL A 237 -20.34 -10.35 -13.01
CA VAL A 237 -20.48 -8.90 -12.83
C VAL A 237 -19.84 -8.18 -14.01
N TRP A 238 -20.68 -7.59 -14.85
CA TRP A 238 -20.21 -6.81 -15.99
C TRP A 238 -19.80 -5.41 -15.56
N LEU A 239 -18.49 -5.14 -15.60
CA LEU A 239 -17.91 -3.91 -15.08
C LEU A 239 -18.46 -2.62 -15.67
N PRO A 240 -18.73 -2.51 -16.99
CA PRO A 240 -19.32 -1.29 -17.54
C PRO A 240 -20.68 -0.96 -16.91
N LEU A 241 -21.51 -1.99 -16.69
CA LEU A 241 -22.81 -1.81 -16.02
C LEU A 241 -22.64 -1.44 -14.53
N LEU A 242 -21.74 -2.12 -13.83
CA LEU A 242 -21.41 -1.78 -12.45
C LEU A 242 -20.93 -0.32 -12.33
N ALA A 243 -20.02 0.11 -13.20
CA ALA A 243 -19.52 1.49 -13.23
C ALA A 243 -20.65 2.51 -13.49
N LEU A 244 -21.58 2.18 -14.41
CA LEU A 244 -22.74 3.01 -14.68
C LEU A 244 -23.66 3.11 -13.47
N CYS A 245 -23.97 1.98 -12.81
CA CYS A 245 -24.78 1.94 -11.59
C CYS A 245 -24.16 2.75 -10.44
N LEU A 246 -22.84 2.63 -10.24
CA LEU A 246 -22.12 3.39 -9.22
C LEU A 246 -22.11 4.90 -9.50
N ARG A 247 -21.98 5.29 -10.79
CA ARG A 247 -22.08 6.71 -11.20
C ARG A 247 -23.49 7.27 -10.97
N ALA A 248 -24.51 6.53 -11.36
CA ALA A 248 -25.91 6.92 -11.13
C ALA A 248 -26.24 6.99 -9.63
N GLY A 249 -25.79 6.02 -8.85
CA GLY A 249 -25.94 6.02 -7.39
C GLY A 249 -25.35 7.26 -6.73
N ARG A 250 -24.17 7.70 -7.16
CA ARG A 250 -23.56 8.95 -6.66
C ARG A 250 -24.39 10.20 -6.95
N GLN A 251 -25.03 10.27 -8.10
CA GLN A 251 -25.92 11.42 -8.44
C GLN A 251 -27.12 11.54 -7.51
N VAL A 252 -27.54 10.42 -6.91
CA VAL A 252 -28.64 10.40 -5.92
C VAL A 252 -28.15 10.30 -4.47
N GLY A 253 -26.84 10.56 -4.23
CA GLY A 253 -26.25 10.60 -2.88
C GLY A 253 -25.80 9.26 -2.31
N LEU A 254 -25.85 8.18 -3.08
CA LEU A 254 -25.39 6.85 -2.67
C LEU A 254 -23.89 6.67 -2.98
N ASN A 255 -23.02 6.94 -2.02
CA ASN A 255 -21.57 6.78 -2.15
C ASN A 255 -21.14 5.38 -1.71
N LEU A 256 -21.37 4.38 -2.55
CA LEU A 256 -21.05 2.96 -2.26
C LEU A 256 -19.56 2.64 -2.41
N THR A 257 -18.82 3.40 -3.19
CA THR A 257 -17.39 3.19 -3.46
C THR A 257 -16.67 4.52 -3.68
N ALA A 258 -15.35 4.55 -3.48
CA ALA A 258 -14.53 5.69 -3.90
C ALA A 258 -14.63 5.92 -5.42
N PRO A 259 -14.60 7.17 -5.90
CA PRO A 259 -14.79 7.52 -7.31
C PRO A 259 -13.85 6.80 -8.27
N ASP A 260 -12.62 6.58 -7.86
CA ASP A 260 -11.51 6.04 -8.66
C ASP A 260 -11.33 4.51 -8.57
N GLN A 261 -12.15 3.79 -7.78
CA GLN A 261 -11.97 2.34 -7.61
C GLN A 261 -12.13 1.57 -8.92
N THR A 262 -13.04 1.97 -9.80
CA THR A 262 -13.20 1.34 -11.11
C THR A 262 -12.01 1.61 -12.02
N GLU A 263 -11.42 2.80 -11.95
CA GLU A 263 -10.24 3.19 -12.73
C GLU A 263 -9.02 2.38 -12.29
N ARG A 264 -8.82 2.19 -10.99
CA ARG A 264 -7.76 1.32 -10.45
C ARG A 264 -7.90 -0.14 -10.85
N LEU A 265 -9.12 -0.66 -10.99
CA LEU A 265 -9.35 -2.03 -11.44
C LEU A 265 -8.95 -2.25 -12.90
N ILE A 266 -9.22 -1.27 -13.77
CA ILE A 266 -9.04 -1.39 -15.23
C ILE A 266 -7.76 -0.74 -15.77
N CYS A 267 -7.00 0.00 -14.93
CA CYS A 267 -5.76 0.64 -15.37
C CYS A 267 -4.69 -0.42 -15.73
N ALA A 268 -3.84 -0.08 -16.68
CA ALA A 268 -2.62 -0.84 -16.92
C ALA A 268 -1.73 -0.78 -15.67
N LYS A 269 -1.30 -1.94 -15.20
CA LYS A 269 -0.42 -2.05 -14.04
C LYS A 269 1.04 -1.84 -14.45
N THR A 270 1.88 -1.36 -13.53
CA THR A 270 3.32 -1.14 -13.78
C THR A 270 4.10 -2.44 -13.91
N SER A 271 3.57 -3.52 -13.32
CA SER A 271 4.25 -4.81 -13.25
C SER A 271 3.25 -5.96 -13.43
N SER A 272 3.79 -7.10 -13.82
CA SER A 272 3.09 -8.39 -13.82
C SER A 272 3.87 -9.42 -13.01
N ALA A 273 3.21 -10.49 -12.58
CA ALA A 273 3.83 -11.60 -11.88
C ALA A 273 4.98 -12.25 -12.68
N ARG A 274 4.91 -12.20 -14.00
CA ARG A 274 5.94 -12.81 -14.90
C ARG A 274 7.27 -12.07 -14.91
N GLY A 275 7.34 -10.84 -14.43
CA GLY A 275 8.57 -10.03 -14.38
C GLY A 275 9.14 -9.87 -12.96
N ALA A 276 8.41 -10.31 -11.96
CA ALA A 276 8.87 -10.33 -10.57
C ALA A 276 9.47 -11.69 -10.25
N ASP A 277 10.46 -11.73 -9.37
CA ASP A 277 10.87 -12.97 -8.71
C ASP A 277 9.65 -13.47 -7.93
N ALA A 278 8.87 -14.33 -8.56
CA ALA A 278 7.60 -14.84 -8.03
C ALA A 278 7.86 -15.55 -6.70
N ILE A 279 7.21 -15.07 -5.63
CA ILE A 279 7.49 -15.53 -4.29
C ILE A 279 6.24 -16.20 -3.73
N GLY A 280 6.41 -17.49 -3.38
CA GLY A 280 5.40 -18.29 -2.71
C GLY A 280 4.27 -18.79 -3.62
N ASP A 281 3.37 -19.56 -3.02
CA ASP A 281 2.14 -20.05 -3.66
C ASP A 281 0.95 -19.16 -3.28
N ILE A 282 -0.09 -19.09 -4.12
CA ILE A 282 -1.34 -18.42 -3.75
C ILE A 282 -1.98 -19.20 -2.60
N ARG A 283 -2.10 -18.58 -1.44
CA ARG A 283 -2.63 -19.18 -0.19
C ARG A 283 -3.97 -18.56 0.19
N PHE A 284 -5.02 -18.89 -0.52
CA PHE A 284 -6.37 -18.44 -0.12
C PHE A 284 -6.94 -19.16 1.08
#